data_8f29c97ffa74392edff9d32767cc7135
#
_entry.id   8f29c97ffa74392edff9d32767cc7135
#
_cell.length_a   1.000
_cell.length_b   1.000
_cell.length_c   1.000
_cell.angle_alpha   90.00
_cell.angle_beta   90.00
_cell.angle_gamma   90.00
#
_symmetry.space_group_name_H-M   'P 1'
#
loop_
_entity.id
_entity.type
_entity.pdbx_description
1 polymer ?
#
loop_
_entity_poly.entity_id
_entity_poly.type
_entity_poly.pdbx_seq_one_letter_code
_entity_poly.pdbx_strand_id
1 'polypeptide(L)'
;TSSSDKDLTKITFCLDWTPNTNHTGLYVAQQLGYYEQAGLDVQIVQPPEDGAALMCASGQAQFAIEAQDTMAASLDSDNPLGITAVAAVLQHNTSGILSRQGDGIDTPKGMTGKTYSTWESPIELATLKTVINGDGGDFDKVNLIPNDITDEPAALAAHQTDAIWVFYGWGGINANVEKTPCDFFFFKDVNPVFDYYTPVIIANNEFLQ
;
A
#
# COMPACT_ATOMS: atom_id res chain seq x y z
N THR A 1 -44.46 -10.56 -7.33
CA THR A 1 -43.78 -9.26 -7.54
C THR A 1 -42.49 -9.54 -8.27
N SER A 2 -42.48 -9.22 -9.56
CA SER A 2 -41.40 -9.37 -10.51
C SER A 2 -40.17 -8.59 -10.01
N SER A 3 -39.09 -9.27 -9.63
CA SER A 3 -37.75 -8.67 -9.60
C SER A 3 -37.40 -8.38 -11.05
N SER A 4 -37.43 -7.10 -11.43
CA SER A 4 -36.84 -6.67 -12.69
C SER A 4 -35.34 -7.04 -12.60
N ASP A 5 -34.87 -7.98 -13.42
CA ASP A 5 -33.44 -8.13 -13.72
C ASP A 5 -32.95 -6.76 -14.23
N LYS A 6 -32.41 -5.95 -13.32
CA LYS A 6 -31.67 -4.77 -13.73
C LYS A 6 -30.40 -5.31 -14.39
N ASP A 7 -30.24 -4.97 -15.66
CA ASP A 7 -29.00 -5.23 -16.39
C ASP A 7 -27.89 -4.37 -15.75
N LEU A 8 -27.15 -4.97 -14.80
CA LEU A 8 -26.11 -4.26 -14.05
C LEU A 8 -24.83 -4.20 -14.90
N THR A 9 -24.19 -3.04 -14.88
CA THR A 9 -22.88 -2.89 -15.53
C THR A 9 -21.83 -3.63 -14.70
N LYS A 10 -21.17 -4.61 -15.31
CA LYS A 10 -20.11 -5.39 -14.66
C LYS A 10 -18.82 -4.60 -14.57
N ILE A 11 -18.27 -4.53 -13.37
CA ILE A 11 -17.02 -3.85 -13.06
C ILE A 11 -16.10 -4.83 -12.31
N THR A 12 -14.90 -5.02 -12.80
CA THR A 12 -13.82 -5.68 -12.04
C THR A 12 -12.97 -4.60 -11.37
N PHE A 13 -12.85 -4.70 -10.05
CA PHE A 13 -12.03 -3.82 -9.23
C PHE A 13 -10.89 -4.64 -8.62
N CYS A 14 -9.64 -4.34 -8.98
CA CYS A 14 -8.46 -5.05 -8.51
C CYS A 14 -7.85 -4.35 -7.28
N LEU A 15 -7.61 -5.10 -6.20
CA LEU A 15 -6.89 -4.61 -5.04
C LEU A 15 -5.38 -4.57 -5.32
N ASP A 16 -4.63 -3.81 -4.53
CA ASP A 16 -3.16 -3.76 -4.55
C ASP A 16 -2.50 -4.89 -3.74
N TRP A 17 -3.23 -5.45 -2.77
CA TRP A 17 -2.75 -6.47 -1.84
C TRP A 17 -3.88 -7.36 -1.35
N THR A 18 -3.59 -8.26 -0.42
CA THR A 18 -4.64 -8.97 0.32
C THR A 18 -5.57 -7.99 1.01
N PRO A 19 -6.88 -8.31 1.17
CA PRO A 19 -7.84 -7.42 1.80
C PRO A 19 -7.37 -6.91 3.15
N ASN A 20 -7.42 -5.59 3.33
CA ASN A 20 -6.99 -4.91 4.55
C ASN A 20 -7.79 -3.61 4.78
N THR A 21 -7.43 -2.85 5.81
CA THR A 21 -8.18 -1.65 6.22
C THR A 21 -8.21 -0.54 5.17
N ASN A 22 -7.25 -0.46 4.24
CA ASN A 22 -7.27 0.50 3.14
C ASN A 22 -8.41 0.22 2.14
N HIS A 23 -8.92 -1.02 2.11
CA HIS A 23 -10.00 -1.46 1.22
C HIS A 23 -11.40 -1.36 1.87
N THR A 24 -11.51 -0.88 3.10
CA THR A 24 -12.76 -0.86 3.87
C THR A 24 -13.92 -0.23 3.10
N GLY A 25 -13.68 0.91 2.42
CA GLY A 25 -14.72 1.60 1.65
C GLY A 25 -15.33 0.75 0.54
N LEU A 26 -14.52 -0.06 -0.15
CA LEU A 26 -14.98 -0.95 -1.23
C LEU A 26 -15.92 -2.04 -0.68
N TYR A 27 -15.53 -2.69 0.41
CA TYR A 27 -16.32 -3.75 1.01
C TYR A 27 -17.59 -3.23 1.72
N VAL A 28 -17.52 -2.05 2.34
CA VAL A 28 -18.70 -1.40 2.92
C VAL A 28 -19.71 -1.05 1.82
N ALA A 29 -19.27 -0.50 0.70
CA ALA A 29 -20.15 -0.20 -0.43
C ALA A 29 -20.81 -1.46 -0.98
N GLN A 30 -20.06 -2.56 -1.10
CA GLN A 30 -20.60 -3.86 -1.52
C GLN A 30 -21.62 -4.40 -0.50
N GLN A 31 -21.27 -4.43 0.80
CA GLN A 31 -22.10 -4.98 1.87
C GLN A 31 -23.41 -4.20 2.05
N LEU A 32 -23.39 -2.88 1.84
CA LEU A 32 -24.56 -2.03 1.95
C LEU A 32 -25.37 -1.93 0.63
N GLY A 33 -24.95 -2.63 -0.42
CA GLY A 33 -25.63 -2.65 -1.73
C GLY A 33 -25.53 -1.34 -2.51
N TYR A 34 -24.56 -0.48 -2.23
CA TYR A 34 -24.41 0.80 -2.91
C TYR A 34 -24.09 0.64 -4.40
N TYR A 35 -23.32 -0.38 -4.76
CA TYR A 35 -23.01 -0.69 -6.15
C TYR A 35 -24.26 -1.08 -6.93
N GLU A 36 -25.09 -1.98 -6.42
CA GLU A 36 -26.34 -2.40 -7.05
C GLU A 36 -27.32 -1.23 -7.17
N GLN A 37 -27.40 -0.37 -6.15
CA GLN A 37 -28.22 0.85 -6.20
C GLN A 37 -27.76 1.81 -7.31
N ALA A 38 -26.46 1.84 -7.59
CA ALA A 38 -25.87 2.60 -8.68
C ALA A 38 -25.95 1.90 -10.05
N GLY A 39 -26.53 0.70 -10.13
CA GLY A 39 -26.63 -0.08 -11.36
C GLY A 39 -25.36 -0.85 -11.72
N LEU A 40 -24.50 -1.13 -10.74
CA LEU A 40 -23.21 -1.79 -10.91
C LEU A 40 -23.20 -3.17 -10.26
N ASP A 41 -22.58 -4.14 -10.95
CA ASP A 41 -22.16 -5.43 -10.41
C ASP A 41 -20.62 -5.39 -10.25
N VAL A 42 -20.15 -5.10 -9.04
CA VAL A 42 -18.72 -4.90 -8.77
C VAL A 42 -18.11 -6.17 -8.21
N GLN A 43 -17.19 -6.75 -8.97
CA GLN A 43 -16.36 -7.87 -8.54
C GLN A 43 -15.02 -7.37 -8.03
N ILE A 44 -14.76 -7.54 -6.72
CA ILE A 44 -13.49 -7.18 -6.08
C ILE A 44 -12.57 -8.40 -6.15
N VAL A 45 -11.39 -8.23 -6.75
CA VAL A 45 -10.40 -9.29 -6.94
C VAL A 45 -9.06 -8.91 -6.32
N GLN A 46 -8.27 -9.90 -5.91
CA GLN A 46 -6.90 -9.70 -5.47
C GLN A 46 -5.97 -9.51 -6.67
N PRO A 47 -4.82 -8.83 -6.48
CA PRO A 47 -3.88 -8.60 -7.57
C PRO A 47 -3.26 -9.92 -8.04
N PRO A 48 -3.01 -10.05 -9.36
CA PRO A 48 -2.17 -11.11 -9.89
C PRO A 48 -0.69 -10.85 -9.54
N GLU A 49 0.18 -11.80 -9.83
CA GLU A 49 1.63 -11.70 -9.60
C GLU A 49 2.25 -10.46 -10.30
N ASP A 50 1.74 -10.10 -11.48
CA ASP A 50 2.19 -8.93 -12.25
C ASP A 50 1.67 -7.59 -11.71
N GLY A 51 0.82 -7.60 -10.69
CA GLY A 51 0.30 -6.43 -10.00
C GLY A 51 -0.98 -5.82 -10.58
N ALA A 52 -1.61 -4.98 -9.77
CA ALA A 52 -2.91 -4.38 -10.05
C ALA A 52 -2.87 -3.36 -11.21
N ALA A 53 -1.79 -2.58 -11.32
CA ALA A 53 -1.63 -1.58 -12.37
C ALA A 53 -1.63 -2.20 -13.78
N LEU A 54 -0.92 -3.31 -13.98
CA LEU A 54 -0.89 -4.03 -15.26
C LEU A 54 -2.23 -4.67 -15.58
N MET A 55 -2.92 -5.25 -14.60
CA MET A 55 -4.26 -5.80 -14.77
C MET A 55 -5.26 -4.72 -15.20
N CYS A 56 -5.15 -3.52 -14.61
CA CYS A 56 -5.97 -2.36 -14.97
C CYS A 56 -5.61 -1.85 -16.38
N ALA A 57 -4.33 -1.65 -16.68
CA ALA A 57 -3.87 -1.16 -17.98
C ALA A 57 -4.25 -2.09 -19.14
N SER A 58 -4.27 -3.40 -18.92
CA SER A 58 -4.69 -4.40 -19.92
C SER A 58 -6.21 -4.49 -20.15
N GLY A 59 -7.01 -3.76 -19.36
CA GLY A 59 -8.47 -3.80 -19.43
C GLY A 59 -9.11 -5.02 -18.75
N GLN A 60 -8.34 -5.89 -18.10
CA GLN A 60 -8.87 -7.02 -17.32
C GLN A 60 -9.58 -6.55 -16.03
N ALA A 61 -9.20 -5.38 -15.53
CA ALA A 61 -9.93 -4.65 -14.50
C ALA A 61 -10.21 -3.23 -15.00
N GLN A 62 -11.42 -2.70 -14.71
CA GLN A 62 -11.78 -1.32 -15.05
C GLN A 62 -11.13 -0.35 -14.07
N PHE A 63 -11.03 -0.76 -12.81
CA PHE A 63 -10.41 0.02 -11.73
C PHE A 63 -9.46 -0.85 -10.92
N ALA A 64 -8.49 -0.19 -10.28
CA ALA A 64 -7.60 -0.86 -9.33
C ALA A 64 -7.15 0.11 -8.22
N ILE A 65 -6.61 -0.46 -7.15
CA ILE A 65 -5.84 0.29 -6.15
C ILE A 65 -4.37 0.30 -6.57
N GLU A 66 -3.72 1.45 -6.38
CA GLU A 66 -2.30 1.61 -6.63
C GLU A 66 -1.71 2.64 -5.67
N ALA A 67 -0.39 2.64 -5.48
CA ALA A 67 0.30 3.71 -4.77
C ALA A 67 0.77 4.79 -5.75
N GLN A 68 0.72 6.06 -5.34
CA GLN A 68 1.08 7.18 -6.21
C GLN A 68 2.52 7.10 -6.72
N ASP A 69 3.45 6.66 -5.88
CA ASP A 69 4.88 6.56 -6.20
C ASP A 69 5.15 5.48 -7.26
N THR A 70 4.56 4.29 -7.14
CA THR A 70 4.65 3.22 -8.14
C THR A 70 3.94 3.60 -9.43
N MET A 71 2.77 4.23 -9.35
CA MET A 71 2.08 4.77 -10.51
C MET A 71 2.93 5.81 -11.25
N ALA A 72 3.56 6.74 -10.54
CA ALA A 72 4.40 7.78 -11.13
C ALA A 72 5.56 7.16 -11.95
N ALA A 73 6.23 6.15 -11.40
CA ALA A 73 7.28 5.42 -12.10
C ALA A 73 6.78 4.70 -13.35
N SER A 74 5.57 4.15 -13.31
CA SER A 74 4.93 3.48 -14.45
C SER A 74 4.54 4.45 -15.57
N LEU A 75 4.24 5.71 -15.24
CA LEU A 75 3.89 6.76 -16.18
C LEU A 75 5.12 7.48 -16.76
N ASP A 76 6.20 7.59 -15.99
CA ASP A 76 7.48 8.18 -16.41
C ASP A 76 8.38 7.14 -17.10
N SER A 77 7.86 6.49 -18.11
CA SER A 77 8.55 5.46 -18.89
C SER A 77 8.40 5.71 -20.39
N ASP A 78 9.27 5.10 -21.19
CA ASP A 78 9.19 5.16 -22.67
C ASP A 78 7.90 4.53 -23.20
N ASN A 79 7.25 3.70 -22.40
CA ASN A 79 5.98 3.05 -22.72
C ASN A 79 5.01 3.13 -21.51
N PRO A 80 4.42 4.30 -21.25
CA PRO A 80 3.59 4.53 -20.08
C PRO A 80 2.35 3.64 -20.09
N LEU A 81 1.94 3.19 -18.91
CA LEU A 81 0.72 2.41 -18.75
C LEU A 81 -0.52 3.26 -19.06
N GLY A 82 -1.51 2.63 -19.71
CA GLY A 82 -2.79 3.25 -20.06
C GLY A 82 -3.74 3.38 -18.85
N ILE A 83 -3.29 4.07 -17.79
CA ILE A 83 -4.03 4.25 -16.54
C ILE A 83 -4.08 5.74 -16.14
N THR A 84 -5.12 6.10 -15.38
CA THR A 84 -5.29 7.44 -14.81
C THR A 84 -5.75 7.31 -13.36
N ALA A 85 -5.13 8.06 -12.43
CA ALA A 85 -5.64 8.19 -11.07
C ALA A 85 -6.94 9.01 -11.07
N VAL A 86 -8.01 8.43 -10.52
CA VAL A 86 -9.35 9.04 -10.51
C VAL A 86 -9.80 9.45 -9.11
N ALA A 87 -9.21 8.89 -8.07
CA ALA A 87 -9.50 9.26 -6.68
C ALA A 87 -8.33 8.92 -5.76
N ALA A 88 -8.19 9.67 -4.67
CA ALA A 88 -7.34 9.33 -3.55
C ALA A 88 -8.20 8.66 -2.45
N VAL A 89 -7.75 7.52 -1.93
CA VAL A 89 -8.39 6.87 -0.77
C VAL A 89 -8.00 7.61 0.50
N LEU A 90 -6.72 7.99 0.63
CA LEU A 90 -6.20 8.79 1.72
C LEU A 90 -5.51 10.06 1.17
N GLN A 91 -5.62 11.16 1.92
CA GLN A 91 -5.03 12.45 1.54
C GLN A 91 -3.55 12.57 1.91
N HIS A 92 -3.06 11.71 2.79
CA HIS A 92 -1.69 11.72 3.29
C HIS A 92 -1.11 10.32 3.23
N ASN A 93 0.20 10.23 3.03
CA ASN A 93 0.92 8.98 3.17
C ASN A 93 0.97 8.57 4.65
N THR A 94 0.37 7.44 4.97
CA THR A 94 0.34 6.87 6.33
C THR A 94 1.37 5.76 6.51
N SER A 95 2.28 5.58 5.55
CA SER A 95 3.35 4.59 5.65
C SER A 95 4.53 5.09 6.47
N GLY A 96 5.25 4.15 7.02
CA GLY A 96 6.43 4.40 7.85
C GLY A 96 7.05 3.10 8.33
N ILE A 97 7.97 3.21 9.26
CA ILE A 97 8.67 2.07 9.82
C ILE A 97 8.13 1.73 11.21
N LEU A 98 7.74 0.46 11.37
CA LEU A 98 7.42 -0.16 12.65
C LEU A 98 8.63 -0.95 13.14
N SER A 99 8.94 -0.82 14.43
CA SER A 99 10.04 -1.53 15.10
C SER A 99 9.66 -1.92 16.51
N ARG A 100 10.41 -2.81 17.15
CA ARG A 100 10.21 -3.10 18.58
C ARG A 100 10.51 -1.86 19.42
N GLN A 101 9.67 -1.61 20.42
CA GLN A 101 9.89 -0.52 21.35
C GLN A 101 11.22 -0.63 22.07
N GLY A 102 11.98 0.45 22.06
CA GLY A 102 13.26 0.55 22.78
C GLY A 102 14.46 -0.02 22.03
N ASP A 103 14.30 -0.50 20.80
CA ASP A 103 15.42 -1.00 19.97
C ASP A 103 16.26 0.12 19.34
N GLY A 104 15.91 1.38 19.60
CA GLY A 104 16.63 2.56 19.10
C GLY A 104 16.34 2.92 17.66
N ILE A 105 15.18 2.50 17.14
CA ILE A 105 14.70 2.85 15.80
C ILE A 105 13.55 3.88 15.92
N ASP A 106 13.80 4.94 16.70
CA ASP A 106 12.83 6.04 16.86
C ASP A 106 12.85 7.00 15.66
N THR A 107 13.94 6.98 14.91
CA THR A 107 14.16 7.77 13.70
C THR A 107 14.89 6.93 12.66
N PRO A 108 14.92 7.35 11.38
CA PRO A 108 15.55 6.57 10.31
C PRO A 108 17.00 6.16 10.56
N LYS A 109 17.82 7.02 11.17
CA LYS A 109 19.24 6.70 11.47
C LYS A 109 19.40 5.49 12.37
N GLY A 110 18.41 5.19 13.22
CA GLY A 110 18.39 4.03 14.11
C GLY A 110 18.37 2.69 13.36
N MET A 111 18.03 2.70 12.07
CA MET A 111 18.04 1.51 11.22
C MET A 111 19.47 1.07 10.82
N THR A 112 20.49 1.92 11.00
CA THR A 112 21.89 1.58 10.70
C THR A 112 22.33 0.33 11.46
N GLY A 113 22.75 -0.72 10.73
CA GLY A 113 23.19 -2.00 11.31
C GLY A 113 22.06 -2.92 11.78
N LYS A 114 20.80 -2.54 11.55
CA LYS A 114 19.61 -3.33 11.87
C LYS A 114 19.16 -4.18 10.69
N THR A 115 18.34 -5.17 10.97
CA THR A 115 17.72 -6.03 9.95
C THR A 115 16.37 -5.45 9.54
N TYR A 116 16.19 -5.31 8.24
CA TYR A 116 14.96 -4.81 7.63
C TYR A 116 14.39 -5.83 6.64
N SER A 117 13.10 -6.14 6.75
CA SER A 117 12.36 -6.95 5.79
C SER A 117 11.95 -6.14 4.57
N THR A 118 12.49 -6.48 3.39
CA THR A 118 12.32 -5.72 2.14
C THR A 118 11.53 -6.50 1.09
N TRP A 119 10.70 -5.79 0.33
CA TRP A 119 10.08 -6.31 -0.91
C TRP A 119 11.01 -6.19 -2.13
N GLU A 120 12.24 -5.68 -1.92
CA GLU A 120 13.24 -5.45 -2.98
C GLU A 120 12.75 -4.48 -4.08
N SER A 121 11.73 -3.66 -3.78
CA SER A 121 11.23 -2.63 -4.69
C SER A 121 12.25 -1.50 -4.83
N PRO A 122 12.58 -1.05 -6.05
CA PRO A 122 13.49 0.09 -6.24
C PRO A 122 13.02 1.37 -5.53
N ILE A 123 11.72 1.62 -5.48
CA ILE A 123 11.12 2.79 -4.81
C ILE A 123 11.26 2.68 -3.30
N GLU A 124 10.95 1.52 -2.73
CA GLU A 124 11.14 1.23 -1.31
C GLU A 124 12.59 1.49 -0.89
N LEU A 125 13.55 0.88 -1.59
CA LEU A 125 14.98 1.01 -1.28
C LEU A 125 15.47 2.45 -1.45
N ALA A 126 15.02 3.18 -2.47
CA ALA A 126 15.34 4.59 -2.67
C ALA A 126 14.78 5.46 -1.54
N THR A 127 13.55 5.19 -1.08
CA THR A 127 12.93 5.87 0.06
C THR A 127 13.74 5.65 1.33
N LEU A 128 14.04 4.39 1.66
CA LEU A 128 14.83 4.05 2.84
C LEU A 128 16.20 4.69 2.81
N LYS A 129 16.91 4.61 1.69
CA LYS A 129 18.21 5.24 1.51
C LYS A 129 18.13 6.75 1.74
N THR A 130 17.11 7.39 1.20
CA THR A 130 16.89 8.83 1.34
C THR A 130 16.65 9.23 2.80
N VAL A 131 15.75 8.54 3.51
CA VAL A 131 15.41 8.91 4.89
C VAL A 131 16.52 8.55 5.87
N ILE A 132 17.16 7.39 5.72
CA ILE A 132 18.23 6.95 6.62
C ILE A 132 19.47 7.85 6.48
N ASN A 133 19.94 8.06 5.25
CA ASN A 133 21.13 8.89 5.01
C ASN A 133 20.82 10.37 5.31
N GLY A 134 19.60 10.85 5.04
CA GLY A 134 19.17 12.20 5.36
C GLY A 134 19.11 12.50 6.87
N ASP A 135 18.84 11.49 7.70
CA ASP A 135 18.85 11.59 9.17
C ASP A 135 20.25 11.33 9.78
N GLY A 136 21.28 11.16 8.96
CA GLY A 136 22.65 10.92 9.39
C GLY A 136 22.97 9.46 9.72
N GLY A 137 22.13 8.53 9.29
CA GLY A 137 22.41 7.09 9.31
C GLY A 137 23.20 6.63 8.08
N ASP A 138 23.35 5.32 7.95
CA ASP A 138 24.07 4.67 6.86
C ASP A 138 23.24 3.50 6.31
N PHE A 139 22.56 3.72 5.17
CA PHE A 139 21.72 2.71 4.54
C PHE A 139 22.52 1.47 4.11
N ASP A 140 23.78 1.65 3.67
CA ASP A 140 24.59 0.53 3.18
C ASP A 140 24.95 -0.47 4.30
N LYS A 141 24.69 -0.11 5.57
CA LYS A 141 24.84 -0.98 6.74
C LYS A 141 23.54 -1.64 7.20
N VAL A 142 22.41 -1.34 6.56
CA VAL A 142 21.14 -2.03 6.85
C VAL A 142 21.22 -3.45 6.28
N ASN A 143 20.91 -4.45 7.11
CA ASN A 143 20.83 -5.83 6.66
C ASN A 143 19.46 -6.10 6.03
N LEU A 144 19.39 -6.21 4.71
CA LEU A 144 18.18 -6.46 3.98
C LEU A 144 17.89 -7.97 3.92
N ILE A 145 16.68 -8.37 4.29
CA ILE A 145 16.19 -9.75 4.18
C ILE A 145 14.86 -9.76 3.40
N PRO A 146 14.57 -10.81 2.60
CA PRO A 146 13.29 -10.91 1.89
C PRO A 146 12.09 -10.87 2.85
N ASN A 147 11.01 -10.18 2.44
CA ASN A 147 9.80 -10.04 3.25
C ASN A 147 8.75 -11.08 2.91
N ASP A 148 8.62 -12.09 3.79
CA ASP A 148 7.53 -13.08 3.77
C ASP A 148 6.58 -12.87 4.97
N ILE A 149 6.62 -11.70 5.62
CA ILE A 149 5.89 -11.40 6.86
C ILE A 149 4.45 -11.02 6.52
N THR A 150 3.50 -11.68 7.16
CA THR A 150 2.05 -11.41 7.07
C THR A 150 1.47 -10.86 8.37
N ASP A 151 2.23 -10.97 9.47
CA ASP A 151 1.90 -10.48 10.81
C ASP A 151 3.12 -9.72 11.36
N GLU A 152 3.15 -8.43 11.11
CA GLU A 152 4.30 -7.58 11.42
C GLU A 152 4.58 -7.50 12.93
N PRO A 153 3.57 -7.29 13.82
CA PRO A 153 3.81 -7.27 15.26
C PRO A 153 4.39 -8.58 15.80
N ALA A 154 3.86 -9.72 15.34
CA ALA A 154 4.34 -11.03 15.76
C ALA A 154 5.78 -11.29 15.28
N ALA A 155 6.11 -10.93 14.04
CA ALA A 155 7.45 -11.05 13.48
C ALA A 155 8.48 -10.21 14.23
N LEU A 156 8.13 -8.97 14.60
CA LEU A 156 8.97 -8.09 15.42
C LEU A 156 9.16 -8.68 16.81
N ALA A 157 8.09 -9.14 17.46
CA ALA A 157 8.17 -9.79 18.78
C ALA A 157 9.03 -11.06 18.77
N ALA A 158 8.99 -11.82 17.69
CA ALA A 158 9.80 -13.03 17.48
C ALA A 158 11.24 -12.76 17.01
N HIS A 159 11.65 -11.50 16.87
CA HIS A 159 12.97 -11.08 16.37
C HIS A 159 13.31 -11.63 14.95
N GLN A 160 12.31 -11.83 14.11
CA GLN A 160 12.52 -12.21 12.70
C GLN A 160 13.11 -11.05 11.90
N THR A 161 12.72 -9.82 12.24
CA THR A 161 13.28 -8.58 11.73
C THR A 161 13.36 -7.53 12.84
N ASP A 162 14.13 -6.45 12.65
CA ASP A 162 14.18 -5.32 13.58
C ASP A 162 13.24 -4.20 13.15
N ALA A 163 13.02 -4.05 11.86
CA ALA A 163 12.20 -3.00 11.27
C ALA A 163 11.45 -3.52 10.05
N ILE A 164 10.25 -2.98 9.83
CA ILE A 164 9.39 -3.32 8.71
C ILE A 164 8.57 -2.11 8.27
N TRP A 165 8.39 -1.93 6.97
CA TRP A 165 7.50 -0.92 6.42
C TRP A 165 6.03 -1.35 6.60
N VAL A 166 5.24 -0.49 7.20
CA VAL A 166 3.79 -0.70 7.35
C VAL A 166 3.01 0.56 7.04
N PHE A 167 1.73 0.40 6.77
CA PHE A 167 0.76 1.49 6.81
C PHE A 167 0.17 1.56 8.23
N TYR A 168 0.23 2.72 8.88
CA TYR A 168 -0.15 2.86 10.28
C TYR A 168 -1.59 2.42 10.56
N GLY A 169 -2.53 2.75 9.66
CA GLY A 169 -3.95 2.35 9.78
C GLY A 169 -4.19 0.84 9.75
N TRP A 170 -3.17 0.06 9.37
CA TRP A 170 -3.19 -1.41 9.37
C TRP A 170 -2.16 -1.95 10.37
N GLY A 171 -0.88 -2.08 10.00
CA GLY A 171 0.15 -2.70 10.85
C GLY A 171 0.40 -1.96 12.17
N GLY A 172 0.40 -0.61 12.15
CA GLY A 172 0.57 0.18 13.38
C GLY A 172 -0.60 0.02 14.36
N ILE A 173 -1.83 0.05 13.86
CA ILE A 173 -3.02 -0.19 14.70
C ILE A 173 -3.08 -1.65 15.17
N ASN A 174 -2.71 -2.60 14.32
CA ASN A 174 -2.65 -4.01 14.71
C ASN A 174 -1.71 -4.24 15.90
N ALA A 175 -0.52 -3.62 15.88
CA ALA A 175 0.42 -3.69 17.02
C ALA A 175 -0.21 -3.18 18.33
N ASN A 176 -1.02 -2.10 18.25
CA ASN A 176 -1.73 -1.59 19.42
C ASN A 176 -2.84 -2.53 19.89
N VAL A 177 -3.61 -3.13 18.96
CA VAL A 177 -4.70 -4.06 19.29
C VAL A 177 -4.15 -5.32 19.95
N GLU A 178 -3.04 -5.85 19.45
CA GLU A 178 -2.35 -7.03 20.00
C GLU A 178 -1.52 -6.73 21.23
N LYS A 179 -1.41 -5.44 21.59
CA LYS A 179 -0.61 -4.97 22.74
C LYS A 179 0.86 -5.35 22.62
N THR A 180 1.38 -5.39 21.41
CA THR A 180 2.80 -5.57 21.11
C THR A 180 3.48 -4.20 21.17
N PRO A 181 4.42 -3.97 22.12
CA PRO A 181 5.09 -2.67 22.23
C PRO A 181 5.95 -2.39 21.01
N CYS A 182 5.59 -1.36 20.24
CA CYS A 182 6.31 -0.95 19.04
C CYS A 182 6.52 0.57 19.04
N ASP A 183 7.62 0.98 18.41
CA ASP A 183 7.90 2.35 18.01
C ASP A 183 7.55 2.50 16.52
N PHE A 184 7.13 3.69 16.11
CA PHE A 184 6.76 3.96 14.74
C PHE A 184 7.13 5.40 14.36
N PHE A 185 7.65 5.59 13.14
CA PHE A 185 7.77 6.92 12.56
C PHE A 185 7.20 6.95 11.14
N PHE A 186 6.51 8.05 10.79
CA PHE A 186 5.97 8.28 9.45
C PHE A 186 7.06 8.82 8.51
N PHE A 187 7.10 8.36 7.27
CA PHE A 187 8.00 8.93 6.26
C PHE A 187 7.69 10.41 5.97
N LYS A 188 6.41 10.79 5.91
CA LYS A 188 5.98 12.17 5.70
C LYS A 188 6.46 13.15 6.77
N ASP A 189 6.67 12.69 8.00
CA ASP A 189 7.16 13.52 9.11
C ASP A 189 8.68 13.65 9.08
N VAL A 190 9.37 12.71 8.43
CA VAL A 190 10.83 12.76 8.19
C VAL A 190 11.15 13.73 7.05
N ASN A 191 10.40 13.63 5.93
CA ASN A 191 10.57 14.52 4.79
C ASN A 191 9.23 14.70 4.07
N PRO A 192 8.75 15.95 3.93
CA PRO A 192 7.47 16.25 3.29
C PRO A 192 7.32 15.75 1.85
N VAL A 193 8.40 15.45 1.15
CA VAL A 193 8.34 14.85 -0.19
C VAL A 193 7.63 13.50 -0.19
N PHE A 194 7.60 12.80 0.94
CA PHE A 194 6.91 11.52 1.11
C PHE A 194 5.45 11.66 1.55
N ASP A 195 4.91 12.89 1.65
CA ASP A 195 3.48 13.11 1.92
C ASP A 195 2.69 13.18 0.61
N TYR A 196 2.54 12.05 -0.05
CA TYR A 196 1.79 11.88 -1.27
C TYR A 196 0.53 11.02 -1.05
N TYR A 197 -0.36 10.98 -2.04
CA TYR A 197 -1.58 10.16 -1.98
C TYR A 197 -1.24 8.66 -2.10
N THR A 198 -1.58 7.90 -1.09
CA THR A 198 -1.45 6.44 -1.14
C THR A 198 -2.37 5.78 -0.08
N PRO A 199 -3.25 4.84 -0.48
CA PRO A 199 -3.47 4.41 -1.87
C PRO A 199 -4.33 5.38 -2.69
N VAL A 200 -4.26 5.21 -4.01
CA VAL A 200 -5.14 5.87 -4.99
C VAL A 200 -5.96 4.84 -5.75
N ILE A 201 -7.09 5.29 -6.30
CA ILE A 201 -7.86 4.49 -7.27
C ILE A 201 -7.42 4.91 -8.66
N ILE A 202 -7.01 3.94 -9.46
CA ILE A 202 -6.69 4.10 -10.88
C ILE A 202 -7.80 3.49 -11.74
N ALA A 203 -7.95 4.02 -12.95
CA ALA A 203 -8.86 3.50 -13.95
C ALA A 203 -8.13 3.23 -15.27
N ASN A 204 -8.63 2.27 -16.04
CA ASN A 204 -8.18 2.00 -17.39
C ASN A 204 -8.58 3.16 -18.32
N ASN A 205 -7.64 3.67 -19.12
CA ASN A 205 -7.88 4.84 -19.98
C ASN A 205 -8.88 4.58 -21.11
N GLU A 206 -8.95 3.37 -21.63
CA GLU A 206 -9.94 3.01 -22.66
C GLU A 206 -11.35 2.93 -22.08
N PHE A 207 -11.46 2.48 -20.84
CA PHE A 207 -12.75 2.41 -20.14
C PHE A 207 -13.30 3.80 -19.79
N LEU A 208 -12.44 4.80 -19.62
CA LEU A 208 -12.83 6.20 -19.31
C LEU A 208 -13.37 6.98 -20.53
N GLN A 209 -13.28 6.45 -21.75
CA GLN A 209 -13.76 7.09 -22.98
C GLN A 209 -15.23 6.75 -23.27
#